data_2327cbbafcb4d9006360f36d2c382664
#
_entry.id   2327cbbafcb4d9006360f36d2c382664
#
_cell.length_a   1.000
_cell.length_b   1.000
_cell.length_c   1.000
_cell.angle_alpha   90.00
_cell.angle_beta   90.00
_cell.angle_gamma   90.00
#
_symmetry.space_group_name_H-M   'P 1'
#
loop_
_entity.id
_entity.type
_entity.pdbx_description
1 polymer ?
#
loop_
_entity_poly.entity_id
_entity_poly.type
_entity_poly.pdbx_seq_one_letter_code
_entity_poly.pdbx_strand_id
1 'polypeptide(L)'
;MMEVATPLMGLLRRLDLEQQDDALFVGHPGKGTGALFGGMVAAQSTVAAGRTVHDRSLHSLHGYFLRPGRHDVPIHFSVDRIREGRTFSTRSVVARQEGEAIFNLSADFTRPEDGISHQDVMPDAPDPAQLPDWEDLRAQLLGGDRRPDGPVEVRVCDPDSTEPGVKLPAHRRVWMRPRGTLPEDPLVHAALLVYASDRTLLRTAARPHGATWRLRVGASLDHAVWLHRPARFDDWILLASESPVAHAARALLLGAIFRRDGVRIASVAQEGLLRL
;
A
#
# COMPACT_ATOMS: atom_id res chain seq x y z
N MET A 1 26.44 -0.92 -21.89
CA MET A 1 25.07 -0.42 -21.98
C MET A 1 24.59 -0.18 -20.57
N MET A 2 24.36 1.06 -20.15
CA MET A 2 23.71 1.33 -18.86
C MET A 2 22.26 0.85 -18.95
N GLU A 3 21.90 -0.14 -18.15
CA GLU A 3 20.52 -0.62 -18.04
C GLU A 3 19.65 0.54 -17.53
N VAL A 4 18.66 0.93 -18.31
CA VAL A 4 17.73 2.00 -17.91
C VAL A 4 16.96 1.48 -16.69
N ALA A 5 17.20 2.09 -15.53
CA ALA A 5 16.56 1.68 -14.29
C ALA A 5 15.03 1.81 -14.40
N THR A 6 14.32 0.69 -14.35
CA THR A 6 12.86 0.67 -14.38
C THR A 6 12.27 1.30 -13.11
N PRO A 7 11.02 1.81 -13.15
CA PRO A 7 10.37 2.32 -11.93
C PRO A 7 10.31 1.30 -10.79
N LEU A 8 10.17 0.00 -11.09
CA LEU A 8 10.19 -1.07 -10.10
C LEU A 8 11.58 -1.21 -9.47
N MET A 9 12.66 -1.21 -10.26
CA MET A 9 14.03 -1.22 -9.72
C MET A 9 14.29 0.00 -8.82
N GLY A 10 13.75 1.16 -9.19
CA GLY A 10 13.80 2.36 -8.36
C GLY A 10 13.08 2.20 -7.01
N LEU A 11 11.95 1.49 -6.99
CA LEU A 11 11.24 1.16 -5.75
C LEU A 11 12.02 0.15 -4.91
N LEU A 12 12.49 -0.93 -5.51
CA LEU A 12 13.26 -1.98 -4.81
C LEU A 12 14.51 -1.41 -4.13
N ARG A 13 15.25 -0.52 -4.80
CA ARG A 13 16.39 0.20 -4.19
C ARG A 13 15.99 1.05 -2.97
N ARG A 14 14.79 1.64 -2.96
CA ARG A 14 14.30 2.40 -1.80
C ARG A 14 13.84 1.50 -0.67
N LEU A 15 13.42 0.28 -0.95
CA LEU A 15 13.10 -0.73 0.05
C LEU A 15 14.35 -1.40 0.63
N ASP A 16 15.49 -1.30 -0.05
CA ASP A 16 16.77 -1.76 0.48
C ASP A 16 17.37 -0.70 1.42
N LEU A 17 16.92 -0.76 2.69
CA LEU A 17 17.34 0.18 3.73
C LEU A 17 18.80 -0.04 4.14
N GLU A 18 19.51 1.05 4.42
CA GLU A 18 20.82 1.01 5.05
C GLU A 18 20.67 0.67 6.53
N GLN A 19 21.29 -0.39 6.99
CA GLN A 19 21.30 -0.78 8.39
C GLN A 19 22.43 -0.06 9.12
N GLN A 20 22.11 0.74 10.14
CA GLN A 20 23.06 1.46 10.97
C GLN A 20 23.47 0.65 12.20
N ASP A 21 22.52 -0.06 12.81
CA ASP A 21 22.73 -1.02 13.89
C ASP A 21 21.59 -2.08 13.89
N ASP A 22 21.53 -2.92 14.93
CA ASP A 22 20.56 -4.02 15.03
C ASP A 22 19.07 -3.57 15.05
N ALA A 23 18.82 -2.28 15.29
CA ALA A 23 17.48 -1.73 15.48
C ALA A 23 17.25 -0.38 14.76
N LEU A 24 18.28 0.13 14.07
CA LEU A 24 18.22 1.42 13.38
C LEU A 24 18.53 1.25 11.88
N PHE A 25 17.62 1.73 11.06
CA PHE A 25 17.72 1.69 9.60
C PHE A 25 17.51 3.08 9.00
N VAL A 26 18.13 3.34 7.86
CA VAL A 26 17.97 4.58 7.09
C VAL A 26 17.43 4.25 5.70
N GLY A 27 16.37 4.93 5.32
CA GLY A 27 15.77 4.86 4.00
C GLY A 27 15.82 6.19 3.27
N HIS A 28 16.00 6.12 1.96
CA HIS A 28 15.97 7.30 1.10
C HIS A 28 14.64 7.34 0.35
N PRO A 29 13.79 8.38 0.58
CA PRO A 29 12.46 8.43 -0.05
C PRO A 29 12.51 8.68 -1.57
N GLY A 30 13.66 9.11 -2.08
CA GLY A 30 13.84 9.47 -3.48
C GLY A 30 13.42 10.89 -3.79
N LYS A 31 13.63 11.32 -5.04
CA LYS A 31 13.25 12.66 -5.52
C LYS A 31 11.74 12.72 -5.80
N GLY A 32 11.14 13.87 -5.54
CA GLY A 32 9.74 14.13 -5.80
C GLY A 32 9.31 15.52 -5.35
N THR A 33 8.04 15.83 -5.53
CA THR A 33 7.41 17.08 -5.10
C THR A 33 6.21 16.79 -4.21
N GLY A 34 5.91 17.65 -3.26
CA GLY A 34 4.83 17.48 -2.29
C GLY A 34 5.18 16.53 -1.15
N ALA A 35 4.15 16.00 -0.49
CA ALA A 35 4.30 15.04 0.60
C ALA A 35 4.73 13.65 0.06
N LEU A 36 5.47 12.91 0.88
CA LEU A 36 5.79 11.52 0.59
C LEU A 36 4.52 10.68 0.47
N PHE A 37 4.54 9.71 -0.45
CA PHE A 37 3.50 8.70 -0.53
C PHE A 37 3.52 7.82 0.73
N GLY A 38 2.38 7.73 1.44
CA GLY A 38 2.26 6.99 2.70
C GLY A 38 2.65 5.53 2.57
N GLY A 39 2.18 4.87 1.50
CA GLY A 39 2.53 3.48 1.22
C GLY A 39 4.04 3.22 1.07
N MET A 40 4.85 4.22 0.68
CA MET A 40 6.31 4.09 0.67
C MET A 40 6.87 4.02 2.09
N VAL A 41 6.44 4.93 2.96
CA VAL A 41 6.92 4.97 4.36
C VAL A 41 6.46 3.71 5.10
N ALA A 42 5.22 3.26 4.89
CA ALA A 42 4.70 2.02 5.46
C ALA A 42 5.48 0.79 4.97
N ALA A 43 5.79 0.70 3.67
CA ALA A 43 6.58 -0.40 3.11
C ALA A 43 8.02 -0.42 3.64
N GLN A 44 8.68 0.74 3.74
CA GLN A 44 10.02 0.85 4.35
C GLN A 44 10.00 0.47 5.83
N SER A 45 8.99 0.91 6.59
CA SER A 45 8.81 0.51 7.99
C SER A 45 8.59 -1.00 8.14
N THR A 46 7.87 -1.62 7.18
CA THR A 46 7.69 -3.08 7.13
C THR A 46 9.02 -3.80 6.92
N VAL A 47 9.86 -3.30 6.01
CA VAL A 47 11.21 -3.86 5.79
C VAL A 47 12.08 -3.70 7.03
N ALA A 48 12.09 -2.52 7.67
CA ALA A 48 12.84 -2.29 8.90
C ALA A 48 12.41 -3.27 10.01
N ALA A 49 11.11 -3.44 10.24
CA ALA A 49 10.59 -4.42 11.20
C ALA A 49 11.04 -5.85 10.86
N GLY A 50 10.84 -6.27 9.59
CA GLY A 50 11.11 -7.63 9.14
C GLY A 50 12.59 -8.02 9.20
N ARG A 51 13.51 -7.07 8.96
CA ARG A 51 14.96 -7.32 9.08
C ARG A 51 15.42 -7.60 10.50
N THR A 52 14.61 -7.35 11.52
CA THR A 52 14.88 -7.70 12.92
C THR A 52 14.27 -9.03 13.35
N VAL A 53 13.61 -9.75 12.43
CA VAL A 53 12.90 -11.01 12.72
C VAL A 53 13.51 -12.14 11.89
N HIS A 54 13.65 -13.31 12.50
CA HIS A 54 14.15 -14.52 11.85
C HIS A 54 13.10 -15.63 11.89
N ASP A 55 13.02 -16.45 10.82
CA ASP A 55 12.15 -17.64 10.69
C ASP A 55 10.65 -17.39 10.89
N ARG A 56 10.19 -16.18 10.65
CA ARG A 56 8.77 -15.80 10.70
C ARG A 56 8.41 -14.85 9.58
N SER A 57 7.17 -14.93 9.14
CA SER A 57 6.60 -14.06 8.11
C SER A 57 5.69 -13.01 8.73
N LEU A 58 5.65 -11.82 8.15
CA LEU A 58 4.67 -10.80 8.52
C LEU A 58 3.27 -11.36 8.33
N HIS A 59 2.40 -11.22 9.33
CA HIS A 59 0.98 -11.55 9.19
C HIS A 59 0.05 -10.36 9.45
N SER A 60 0.49 -9.33 10.18
CA SER A 60 -0.29 -8.11 10.34
C SER A 60 0.57 -6.90 10.61
N LEU A 61 0.06 -5.75 10.24
CA LEU A 61 0.61 -4.45 10.60
C LEU A 61 -0.48 -3.40 10.76
N HIS A 62 -0.23 -2.41 11.63
CA HIS A 62 -1.10 -1.25 11.86
C HIS A 62 -0.21 -0.02 12.07
N GLY A 63 -0.46 1.07 11.33
CA GLY A 63 0.34 2.28 11.44
C GLY A 63 -0.46 3.56 11.28
N TYR A 64 0.01 4.64 11.92
CA TYR A 64 -0.56 5.98 11.83
C TYR A 64 0.37 6.93 11.10
N PHE A 65 -0.17 7.71 10.16
CA PHE A 65 0.50 8.82 9.51
C PHE A 65 0.38 10.06 10.39
N LEU A 66 1.49 10.49 10.96
CA LEU A 66 1.54 11.54 11.97
C LEU A 66 1.78 12.92 11.36
N ARG A 67 2.65 13.00 10.34
CA ARG A 67 3.04 14.23 9.64
C ARG A 67 3.37 13.95 8.17
N PRO A 68 3.21 14.92 7.28
CA PRO A 68 3.70 14.79 5.90
C PRO A 68 5.22 14.60 5.88
N GLY A 69 5.71 13.55 5.24
CA GLY A 69 7.13 13.35 5.00
C GLY A 69 7.63 14.14 3.79
N ARG A 70 8.94 14.37 3.70
CA ARG A 70 9.64 15.13 2.65
C ARG A 70 10.54 14.22 1.81
N HIS A 71 10.60 14.47 0.51
CA HIS A 71 11.38 13.67 -0.45
C HIS A 71 12.91 13.85 -0.32
N ASP A 72 13.37 15.01 0.12
CA ASP A 72 14.78 15.39 0.17
C ASP A 72 15.49 15.03 1.48
N VAL A 73 14.77 14.43 2.42
CA VAL A 73 15.25 14.10 3.76
C VAL A 73 15.25 12.60 3.98
N PRO A 74 16.37 12.00 4.41
CA PRO A 74 16.42 10.60 4.81
C PRO A 74 15.41 10.29 5.92
N ILE A 75 14.90 9.06 5.93
CA ILE A 75 13.99 8.57 6.97
C ILE A 75 14.78 7.62 7.86
N HIS A 76 14.79 7.89 9.16
CA HIS A 76 15.35 7.01 10.17
C HIS A 76 14.25 6.16 10.78
N PHE A 77 14.42 4.84 10.73
CA PHE A 77 13.49 3.85 11.28
C PHE A 77 14.10 3.23 12.52
N SER A 78 13.53 3.55 13.69
CA SER A 78 13.89 2.90 14.96
C SER A 78 12.94 1.74 15.22
N VAL A 79 13.48 0.54 15.46
CA VAL A 79 12.69 -0.68 15.68
C VAL A 79 12.82 -1.15 17.12
N ASP A 80 11.69 -1.20 17.84
CA ASP A 80 11.62 -1.78 19.18
C ASP A 80 11.12 -3.23 19.09
N ARG A 81 11.86 -4.17 19.73
CA ARG A 81 11.49 -5.59 19.84
C ARG A 81 10.52 -5.76 21.02
N ILE A 82 9.24 -5.49 20.80
CA ILE A 82 8.19 -5.49 21.87
C ILE A 82 8.00 -6.90 22.43
N ARG A 83 7.99 -7.90 21.57
CA ARG A 83 7.81 -9.30 21.94
C ARG A 83 8.65 -10.23 21.09
N GLU A 84 9.27 -11.22 21.74
CA GLU A 84 9.94 -12.34 21.08
C GLU A 84 9.42 -13.63 21.71
N GLY A 85 8.34 -14.19 21.16
CA GLY A 85 7.72 -15.41 21.63
C GLY A 85 8.14 -16.64 20.82
N ARG A 86 7.62 -17.81 21.19
CA ARG A 86 7.90 -19.05 20.45
C ARG A 86 7.30 -19.02 19.04
N THR A 87 6.07 -18.58 18.89
CA THR A 87 5.33 -18.55 17.61
C THR A 87 5.31 -17.12 17.03
N PHE A 88 5.08 -16.10 17.84
CA PHE A 88 4.87 -14.72 17.42
C PHE A 88 6.01 -13.80 17.86
N SER A 89 6.31 -12.81 17.02
CA SER A 89 7.22 -11.70 17.31
C SER A 89 6.57 -10.37 16.93
N THR A 90 6.54 -9.43 17.88
CA THR A 90 5.95 -8.10 17.67
C THR A 90 7.06 -7.05 17.61
N ARG A 91 6.97 -6.15 16.64
CA ARG A 91 7.88 -5.01 16.43
C ARG A 91 7.07 -3.71 16.45
N SER A 92 7.66 -2.68 17.05
CA SER A 92 7.20 -1.31 16.89
C SER A 92 8.26 -0.53 16.12
N VAL A 93 7.83 0.24 15.11
CA VAL A 93 8.71 1.06 14.29
C VAL A 93 8.26 2.51 14.37
N VAL A 94 9.20 3.42 14.59
CA VAL A 94 8.96 4.85 14.45
C VAL A 94 9.84 5.39 13.33
N ALA A 95 9.21 5.91 12.28
CA ALA A 95 9.87 6.59 11.17
C ALA A 95 9.99 8.08 11.47
N ARG A 96 11.21 8.64 11.39
CA ARG A 96 11.52 10.05 11.68
C ARG A 96 12.25 10.71 10.54
N GLN A 97 11.97 11.99 10.36
CA GLN A 97 12.77 12.91 9.56
C GLN A 97 13.16 14.11 10.43
N GLU A 98 14.45 14.48 10.45
CA GLU A 98 14.96 15.60 11.27
C GLU A 98 14.51 15.52 12.74
N GLY A 99 14.46 14.31 13.31
CA GLY A 99 14.03 14.06 14.69
C GLY A 99 12.52 13.95 14.90
N GLU A 100 11.69 14.47 13.98
CA GLU A 100 10.23 14.44 14.07
C GLU A 100 9.65 13.12 13.55
N ALA A 101 8.76 12.48 14.33
CA ALA A 101 8.06 11.30 13.91
C ALA A 101 7.05 11.64 12.81
N ILE A 102 7.16 10.99 11.64
CA ILE A 102 6.25 11.14 10.50
C ILE A 102 5.28 9.96 10.38
N PHE A 103 5.66 8.78 10.89
CA PHE A 103 4.85 7.59 10.86
C PHE A 103 5.26 6.67 12.00
N ASN A 104 4.31 5.90 12.56
CA ASN A 104 4.59 4.79 13.46
C ASN A 104 3.86 3.54 13.00
N LEU A 105 4.43 2.37 13.31
CA LEU A 105 3.92 1.07 12.88
C LEU A 105 4.09 0.05 14.00
N SER A 106 3.06 -0.75 14.26
CA SER A 106 3.17 -2.04 14.95
C SER A 106 3.04 -3.15 13.92
N ALA A 107 3.98 -4.09 13.91
CA ALA A 107 3.99 -5.24 13.01
C ALA A 107 4.14 -6.54 13.80
N ASP A 108 3.38 -7.57 13.43
CA ASP A 108 3.44 -8.88 14.06
C ASP A 108 3.78 -9.96 13.04
N PHE A 109 4.65 -10.87 13.46
CA PHE A 109 5.23 -11.93 12.64
C PHE A 109 4.93 -13.28 13.26
N THR A 110 4.68 -14.29 12.43
CA THR A 110 4.36 -15.64 12.90
C THR A 110 5.09 -16.71 12.10
N ARG A 111 5.28 -17.87 12.74
CA ARG A 111 5.66 -19.10 12.03
C ARG A 111 4.42 -19.68 11.35
N PRO A 112 4.58 -20.33 10.19
CA PRO A 112 3.48 -21.07 9.57
C PRO A 112 2.95 -22.15 10.51
N GLU A 113 1.63 -22.24 10.63
CA GLU A 113 0.93 -23.28 11.37
C GLU A 113 -0.25 -23.81 10.53
N ASP A 114 -0.57 -25.10 10.65
CA ASP A 114 -1.77 -25.67 10.06
C ASP A 114 -3.00 -25.32 10.93
N GLY A 115 -4.16 -25.12 10.28
CA GLY A 115 -5.37 -24.76 10.99
C GLY A 115 -6.62 -24.79 10.12
N ILE A 116 -7.73 -24.33 10.71
CA ILE A 116 -9.00 -24.15 9.99
C ILE A 116 -8.83 -23.11 8.89
N SER A 117 -9.54 -23.31 7.76
CA SER A 117 -9.45 -22.41 6.63
C SER A 117 -10.82 -22.12 6.04
N HIS A 118 -11.12 -20.85 5.83
CA HIS A 118 -12.26 -20.37 5.04
C HIS A 118 -11.92 -18.99 4.48
N GLN A 119 -12.65 -18.55 3.47
CA GLN A 119 -12.55 -17.20 2.91
C GLN A 119 -13.84 -16.83 2.17
N ASP A 120 -14.03 -15.53 1.94
CA ASP A 120 -15.09 -15.06 1.06
C ASP A 120 -14.75 -15.36 -0.41
N VAL A 121 -15.78 -15.42 -1.24
CA VAL A 121 -15.62 -15.55 -2.70
C VAL A 121 -15.08 -14.24 -3.27
N MET A 122 -14.09 -14.33 -4.15
CA MET A 122 -13.60 -13.18 -4.90
C MET A 122 -14.75 -12.59 -5.74
N PRO A 123 -15.00 -11.28 -5.67
CA PRO A 123 -16.04 -10.66 -6.51
C PRO A 123 -15.65 -10.75 -7.99
N ASP A 124 -16.65 -10.90 -8.87
CA ASP A 124 -16.44 -10.89 -10.31
C ASP A 124 -15.72 -9.61 -10.73
N ALA A 125 -14.73 -9.76 -11.60
CA ALA A 125 -13.98 -8.64 -12.16
C ALA A 125 -13.62 -8.95 -13.61
N PRO A 126 -13.64 -7.96 -14.51
CA PRO A 126 -13.16 -8.13 -15.88
C PRO A 126 -11.70 -8.58 -15.88
N ASP A 127 -11.29 -9.35 -16.90
CA ASP A 127 -9.88 -9.71 -17.07
C ASP A 127 -9.03 -8.43 -17.18
N PRO A 128 -7.94 -8.31 -16.42
CA PRO A 128 -7.09 -7.12 -16.47
C PRO A 128 -6.52 -6.85 -17.87
N ALA A 129 -6.36 -7.88 -18.71
CA ALA A 129 -5.91 -7.69 -20.10
C ALA A 129 -6.90 -6.89 -20.96
N GLN A 130 -8.18 -6.84 -20.59
CA GLN A 130 -9.23 -6.10 -21.30
C GLN A 130 -9.39 -4.66 -20.82
N LEU A 131 -8.72 -4.29 -19.74
CA LEU A 131 -8.85 -2.96 -19.13
C LEU A 131 -7.67 -2.07 -19.56
N PRO A 132 -7.89 -0.75 -19.75
CA PRO A 132 -6.81 0.19 -19.99
C PRO A 132 -5.89 0.33 -18.77
N ASP A 133 -4.64 0.69 -19.01
CA ASP A 133 -3.75 1.14 -17.93
C ASP A 133 -4.33 2.39 -17.25
N TRP A 134 -4.11 2.53 -15.94
CA TRP A 134 -4.63 3.67 -15.18
C TRP A 134 -4.14 5.02 -15.71
N GLU A 135 -2.88 5.14 -16.14
CA GLU A 135 -2.36 6.41 -16.61
C GLU A 135 -2.95 6.79 -17.99
N ASP A 136 -3.25 5.81 -18.85
CA ASP A 136 -3.97 6.02 -20.09
C ASP A 136 -5.42 6.43 -19.83
N LEU A 137 -6.12 5.69 -18.96
CA LEU A 137 -7.48 6.00 -18.56
C LEU A 137 -7.58 7.40 -17.92
N ARG A 138 -6.63 7.74 -17.04
CA ARG A 138 -6.57 9.06 -16.39
C ARG A 138 -6.38 10.18 -17.40
N ALA A 139 -5.48 10.01 -18.37
CA ALA A 139 -5.25 10.99 -19.42
C ALA A 139 -6.51 11.21 -20.28
N GLN A 140 -7.23 10.15 -20.61
CA GLN A 140 -8.50 10.23 -21.33
C GLN A 140 -9.59 10.95 -20.49
N LEU A 141 -9.74 10.59 -19.22
CA LEU A 141 -10.77 11.13 -18.35
C LEU A 141 -10.56 12.62 -18.02
N LEU A 142 -9.32 13.06 -17.82
CA LEU A 142 -9.02 14.43 -17.37
C LEU A 142 -8.59 15.37 -18.51
N GLY A 143 -8.34 14.83 -19.69
CA GLY A 143 -7.68 15.56 -20.78
C GLY A 143 -6.24 15.94 -20.39
N GLY A 144 -5.26 15.53 -21.15
CA GLY A 144 -3.87 15.89 -20.90
C GLY A 144 -2.91 14.72 -21.14
N ASP A 145 -1.64 14.96 -20.83
CA ASP A 145 -0.59 13.98 -21.07
C ASP A 145 -0.66 12.78 -20.12
N ARG A 146 -0.32 11.63 -20.66
CA ARG A 146 -0.09 10.42 -19.90
C ARG A 146 1.11 10.62 -18.97
N ARG A 147 0.95 10.31 -17.68
CA ARG A 147 2.06 10.31 -16.73
C ARG A 147 3.00 9.12 -16.99
N PRO A 148 4.28 9.25 -16.60
CA PRO A 148 5.20 8.12 -16.63
C PRO A 148 4.68 6.94 -15.80
N ASP A 149 5.08 5.74 -16.21
CA ASP A 149 4.75 4.52 -15.50
C ASP A 149 5.28 4.53 -14.05
N GLY A 150 4.44 4.09 -13.13
CA GLY A 150 4.85 3.78 -11.76
C GLY A 150 5.39 2.35 -11.64
N PRO A 151 5.90 1.96 -10.46
CA PRO A 151 6.45 0.62 -10.22
C PRO A 151 5.40 -0.48 -10.23
N VAL A 152 4.13 -0.12 -10.03
CA VAL A 152 2.97 -1.02 -10.01
C VAL A 152 2.02 -0.59 -11.11
N GLU A 153 1.70 -1.51 -12.02
CA GLU A 153 0.65 -1.35 -13.01
C GLU A 153 -0.71 -1.43 -12.33
N VAL A 154 -1.63 -0.55 -12.72
CA VAL A 154 -2.97 -0.44 -12.14
C VAL A 154 -3.99 -0.46 -13.26
N ARG A 155 -5.02 -1.30 -13.15
CA ARG A 155 -6.16 -1.39 -14.06
C ARG A 155 -7.46 -1.32 -13.29
N VAL A 156 -8.29 -0.36 -13.59
CA VAL A 156 -9.50 -0.03 -12.83
C VAL A 156 -10.71 -0.72 -13.44
N CYS A 157 -11.38 -1.60 -12.67
CA CYS A 157 -12.62 -2.24 -13.11
C CYS A 157 -13.82 -1.27 -13.06
N ASP A 158 -13.82 -0.39 -12.06
CA ASP A 158 -14.91 0.53 -11.78
C ASP A 158 -14.42 1.99 -11.96
N PRO A 159 -14.36 2.52 -13.20
CA PRO A 159 -13.87 3.87 -13.46
C PRO A 159 -14.72 4.94 -12.78
N ASP A 160 -14.09 6.05 -12.47
CA ASP A 160 -14.75 7.22 -11.90
C ASP A 160 -15.35 8.08 -13.02
N SER A 161 -16.47 8.77 -12.74
CA SER A 161 -17.02 9.79 -13.65
C SER A 161 -16.21 11.08 -13.56
N THR A 162 -16.01 11.74 -14.69
CA THR A 162 -15.47 13.11 -14.78
C THR A 162 -16.57 14.17 -14.71
N GLU A 163 -17.82 13.79 -14.90
CA GLU A 163 -18.95 14.71 -14.77
C GLU A 163 -19.11 15.15 -13.32
N PRO A 164 -19.18 16.47 -13.07
CA PRO A 164 -19.32 17.00 -11.72
C PRO A 164 -20.59 16.51 -11.02
N GLY A 165 -20.44 16.01 -9.80
CA GLY A 165 -21.56 15.61 -8.96
C GLY A 165 -22.16 14.24 -9.24
N VAL A 166 -21.66 13.50 -10.24
CA VAL A 166 -22.09 12.11 -10.50
C VAL A 166 -21.66 11.23 -9.32
N LYS A 167 -22.65 10.69 -8.61
CA LYS A 167 -22.46 9.79 -7.46
C LYS A 167 -22.37 8.35 -7.96
N LEU A 168 -21.37 7.65 -7.47
CA LEU A 168 -21.13 6.25 -7.77
C LEU A 168 -21.17 5.42 -6.48
N PRO A 169 -21.39 4.10 -6.55
CA PRO A 169 -21.36 3.25 -5.35
C PRO A 169 -20.02 3.35 -4.59
N ALA A 170 -20.10 3.23 -3.26
CA ALA A 170 -18.95 3.29 -2.36
C ALA A 170 -18.09 1.99 -2.37
N HIS A 171 -17.93 1.40 -3.53
CA HIS A 171 -17.05 0.25 -3.74
C HIS A 171 -16.25 0.41 -5.03
N ARG A 172 -15.10 -0.27 -5.09
CA ARG A 172 -14.20 -0.21 -6.23
C ARG A 172 -13.34 -1.46 -6.31
N ARG A 173 -13.12 -1.96 -7.52
CA ARG A 173 -12.24 -3.09 -7.82
C ARG A 173 -11.10 -2.59 -8.70
N VAL A 174 -9.89 -2.98 -8.34
CA VAL A 174 -8.67 -2.54 -9.03
C VAL A 174 -7.71 -3.71 -9.12
N TRP A 175 -7.30 -4.05 -10.34
CA TRP A 175 -6.19 -4.96 -10.55
C TRP A 175 -4.86 -4.24 -10.44
N MET A 176 -3.89 -4.88 -9.80
CA MET A 176 -2.53 -4.36 -9.64
C MET A 176 -1.52 -5.47 -9.87
N ARG A 177 -0.37 -5.14 -10.49
CA ARG A 177 0.80 -6.01 -10.55
C ARG A 177 2.09 -5.18 -10.59
N PRO A 178 3.26 -5.73 -10.17
CA PRO A 178 4.55 -5.11 -10.38
C PRO A 178 4.88 -4.99 -11.87
N ARG A 179 5.56 -3.91 -12.27
CA ARG A 179 6.07 -3.76 -13.64
C ARG A 179 7.46 -4.37 -13.77
N GLY A 180 7.58 -5.67 -13.56
CA GLY A 180 8.82 -6.45 -13.67
C GLY A 180 8.90 -7.57 -12.65
N THR A 181 10.04 -8.24 -12.61
CA THR A 181 10.29 -9.39 -11.73
C THR A 181 10.71 -8.93 -10.34
N LEU A 182 10.18 -9.59 -9.32
CA LEU A 182 10.57 -9.40 -7.93
C LEU A 182 11.61 -10.45 -7.50
N PRO A 183 12.47 -10.13 -6.50
CA PRO A 183 13.32 -11.13 -5.87
C PRO A 183 12.45 -12.14 -5.09
N GLU A 184 12.96 -13.35 -4.89
CA GLU A 184 12.30 -14.44 -4.12
C GLU A 184 12.33 -14.19 -2.59
N ASP A 185 12.23 -12.94 -2.16
CA ASP A 185 12.24 -12.53 -0.75
C ASP A 185 10.79 -12.26 -0.28
N PRO A 186 10.22 -13.08 0.62
CA PRO A 186 8.86 -12.89 1.12
C PRO A 186 8.62 -11.53 1.78
N LEU A 187 9.66 -10.93 2.41
CA LEU A 187 9.56 -9.62 3.02
C LEU A 187 9.39 -8.51 1.97
N VAL A 188 10.09 -8.61 0.85
CA VAL A 188 9.95 -7.68 -0.28
C VAL A 188 8.56 -7.76 -0.89
N HIS A 189 8.02 -8.97 -1.08
CA HIS A 189 6.64 -9.16 -1.57
C HIS A 189 5.62 -8.56 -0.61
N ALA A 190 5.76 -8.78 0.71
CA ALA A 190 4.88 -8.21 1.72
C ALA A 190 4.95 -6.68 1.73
N ALA A 191 6.16 -6.10 1.72
CA ALA A 191 6.36 -4.65 1.69
C ALA A 191 5.79 -4.02 0.42
N LEU A 192 5.93 -4.67 -0.74
CA LEU A 192 5.36 -4.17 -1.99
C LEU A 192 3.82 -4.27 -2.00
N LEU A 193 3.24 -5.29 -1.37
CA LEU A 193 1.79 -5.38 -1.18
C LEU A 193 1.28 -4.25 -0.28
N VAL A 194 1.96 -3.95 0.82
CA VAL A 194 1.67 -2.79 1.68
C VAL A 194 1.77 -1.48 0.89
N TYR A 195 2.82 -1.30 0.08
CA TYR A 195 2.95 -0.14 -0.82
C TYR A 195 1.77 -0.02 -1.79
N ALA A 196 1.37 -1.13 -2.42
CA ALA A 196 0.32 -1.14 -3.44
C ALA A 196 -1.07 -0.91 -2.85
N SER A 197 -1.35 -1.46 -1.66
CA SER A 197 -2.67 -1.37 -1.01
C SER A 197 -3.07 0.07 -0.65
N ASP A 198 -2.11 0.95 -0.31
CA ASP A 198 -2.40 2.36 0.00
C ASP A 198 -2.74 3.22 -1.24
N ARG A 199 -2.44 2.74 -2.47
CA ARG A 199 -2.52 3.59 -3.68
C ARG A 199 -3.92 4.04 -4.08
N THR A 200 -4.96 3.26 -3.80
CA THR A 200 -6.28 3.46 -4.44
C THR A 200 -7.45 3.59 -3.48
N LEU A 201 -7.27 3.32 -2.20
CA LEU A 201 -8.35 3.24 -1.21
C LEU A 201 -9.16 4.53 -1.09
N LEU A 202 -8.51 5.69 -0.87
CA LEU A 202 -9.19 6.96 -0.61
C LEU A 202 -10.22 7.37 -1.68
N ARG A 203 -9.97 7.01 -2.94
CA ARG A 203 -10.91 7.30 -4.03
C ARG A 203 -12.25 6.61 -3.85
N THR A 204 -12.28 5.42 -3.25
CA THR A 204 -13.51 4.66 -2.99
C THR A 204 -14.49 5.46 -2.13
N ALA A 205 -14.00 6.16 -1.11
CA ALA A 205 -14.83 6.99 -0.24
C ALA A 205 -15.34 8.29 -0.90
N ALA A 206 -14.65 8.80 -1.91
CA ALA A 206 -15.08 10.01 -2.62
C ALA A 206 -16.22 9.75 -3.62
N ARG A 207 -16.40 8.51 -4.08
CA ARG A 207 -17.37 8.11 -5.12
C ARG A 207 -18.83 8.46 -4.79
N PRO A 208 -19.37 8.16 -3.59
CA PRO A 208 -20.77 8.48 -3.25
C PRO A 208 -21.09 9.98 -3.21
N HIS A 209 -20.04 10.79 -3.12
CA HIS A 209 -20.17 12.25 -3.03
C HIS A 209 -19.97 12.95 -4.37
N GLY A 210 -19.69 12.22 -5.46
CA GLY A 210 -19.36 12.80 -6.76
C GLY A 210 -18.09 13.68 -6.71
N ALA A 211 -17.15 13.34 -5.82
CA ALA A 211 -16.04 14.18 -5.43
C ALA A 211 -14.65 13.61 -5.78
N THR A 212 -14.59 12.51 -6.52
CA THR A 212 -13.33 11.77 -6.79
C THR A 212 -12.22 12.65 -7.37
N TRP A 213 -12.58 13.66 -8.17
CA TRP A 213 -11.63 14.60 -8.79
C TRP A 213 -11.61 15.99 -8.15
N ARG A 214 -12.41 16.22 -7.09
CA ARG A 214 -12.64 17.54 -6.47
C ARG A 214 -12.12 17.64 -5.04
N LEU A 215 -11.49 16.59 -4.52
CA LEU A 215 -10.89 16.62 -3.19
C LEU A 215 -9.80 17.68 -3.13
N ARG A 216 -9.96 18.65 -2.22
CA ARG A 216 -8.91 19.64 -1.89
C ARG A 216 -7.82 19.03 -1.02
N VAL A 217 -8.23 18.14 -0.11
CA VAL A 217 -7.33 17.37 0.75
C VAL A 217 -7.81 15.93 0.79
N GLY A 218 -6.94 15.01 0.40
CA GLY A 218 -7.11 13.58 0.62
C GLY A 218 -5.82 13.05 1.26
N ALA A 219 -5.90 12.53 2.47
CA ALA A 219 -4.75 11.97 3.18
C ALA A 219 -5.16 10.74 3.98
N SER A 220 -4.32 9.71 3.99
CA SER A 220 -4.45 8.57 4.89
C SER A 220 -4.12 9.00 6.31
N LEU A 221 -4.93 8.60 7.29
CA LEU A 221 -4.70 8.83 8.72
C LEU A 221 -4.01 7.63 9.36
N ASP A 222 -4.42 6.43 8.96
CA ASP A 222 -3.82 5.16 9.35
C ASP A 222 -3.78 4.19 8.17
N HIS A 223 -3.17 3.04 8.36
CA HIS A 223 -3.19 1.93 7.41
C HIS A 223 -2.95 0.62 8.16
N ALA A 224 -3.84 -0.34 7.97
CA ALA A 224 -3.75 -1.66 8.57
C ALA A 224 -3.83 -2.74 7.49
N VAL A 225 -2.97 -3.76 7.58
CA VAL A 225 -2.93 -4.88 6.65
C VAL A 225 -2.82 -6.19 7.44
N TRP A 226 -3.64 -7.17 7.09
CA TRP A 226 -3.53 -8.56 7.56
C TRP A 226 -3.21 -9.46 6.36
N LEU A 227 -2.10 -10.17 6.43
CA LEU A 227 -1.68 -11.15 5.44
C LEU A 227 -2.17 -12.53 5.89
N HIS A 228 -3.10 -13.11 5.15
CA HIS A 228 -3.71 -14.41 5.48
C HIS A 228 -2.94 -15.59 4.89
N ARG A 229 -2.15 -15.31 3.85
CA ARG A 229 -1.33 -16.28 3.12
C ARG A 229 -0.03 -15.61 2.65
N PRO A 230 1.00 -16.38 2.26
CA PRO A 230 2.22 -15.77 1.71
C PRO A 230 1.88 -14.73 0.63
N ALA A 231 2.38 -13.51 0.83
CA ALA A 231 2.10 -12.38 -0.04
C ALA A 231 2.93 -12.46 -1.33
N ARG A 232 2.72 -13.50 -2.17
CA ARG A 232 3.35 -13.53 -3.49
C ARG A 232 2.66 -12.53 -4.39
N PHE A 233 3.41 -11.49 -4.77
CA PHE A 233 2.94 -10.42 -5.63
C PHE A 233 3.74 -10.42 -6.94
N ASP A 234 3.71 -11.57 -7.64
CA ASP A 234 4.40 -11.77 -8.93
C ASP A 234 3.48 -11.52 -10.12
N ASP A 235 2.18 -11.61 -9.93
CA ASP A 235 1.15 -11.49 -10.94
C ASP A 235 0.03 -10.56 -10.46
N TRP A 236 -1.04 -10.49 -11.21
CA TRP A 236 -2.20 -9.67 -10.89
C TRP A 236 -2.83 -10.05 -9.55
N ILE A 237 -3.05 -9.03 -8.73
CA ILE A 237 -3.92 -9.09 -7.54
C ILE A 237 -5.10 -8.16 -7.73
N LEU A 238 -6.28 -8.57 -7.24
CA LEU A 238 -7.49 -7.75 -7.21
C LEU A 238 -7.65 -7.15 -5.81
N LEU A 239 -7.61 -5.82 -5.70
CA LEU A 239 -8.09 -5.11 -4.53
C LEU A 239 -9.57 -4.76 -4.74
N ALA A 240 -10.44 -5.40 -3.97
CA ALA A 240 -11.86 -5.06 -3.87
C ALA A 240 -12.05 -4.23 -2.60
N SER A 241 -12.42 -2.97 -2.74
CA SER A 241 -12.53 -2.01 -1.64
C SER A 241 -13.93 -1.41 -1.53
N GLU A 242 -14.32 -1.09 -0.30
CA GLU A 242 -15.57 -0.41 0.03
C GLU A 242 -15.33 0.69 1.07
N SER A 243 -16.27 1.64 1.14
CA SER A 243 -16.32 2.66 2.19
C SER A 243 -17.70 2.64 2.85
N PRO A 244 -17.84 1.94 3.98
CA PRO A 244 -19.14 1.77 4.63
C PRO A 244 -19.62 3.04 5.32
N VAL A 245 -18.75 3.96 5.67
CA VAL A 245 -19.09 5.19 6.39
C VAL A 245 -18.12 6.33 6.10
N ALA A 246 -18.67 7.54 5.96
CA ALA A 246 -17.93 8.79 5.96
C ALA A 246 -18.69 9.82 6.82
N HIS A 247 -17.98 10.47 7.76
CA HIS A 247 -18.53 11.50 8.64
C HIS A 247 -17.43 12.43 9.14
N ALA A 248 -17.74 13.70 9.36
CA ALA A 248 -16.81 14.69 9.92
C ALA A 248 -15.45 14.73 9.18
N ALA A 249 -15.49 14.79 7.85
CA ALA A 249 -14.34 14.79 6.94
C ALA A 249 -13.45 13.53 7.01
N ARG A 250 -13.91 12.44 7.63
CA ARG A 250 -13.20 11.15 7.66
C ARG A 250 -14.05 10.07 7.02
N ALA A 251 -13.40 9.08 6.46
CA ALA A 251 -14.06 7.88 5.93
C ALA A 251 -13.28 6.64 6.31
N LEU A 252 -14.01 5.57 6.65
CA LEU A 252 -13.46 4.24 6.79
C LEU A 252 -13.45 3.56 5.41
N LEU A 253 -12.35 2.91 5.12
CA LEU A 253 -12.15 2.11 3.91
C LEU A 253 -11.75 0.70 4.31
N LEU A 254 -12.38 -0.27 3.71
CA LEU A 254 -12.07 -1.69 3.89
C LEU A 254 -11.72 -2.28 2.53
N GLY A 255 -10.79 -3.23 2.51
CA GLY A 255 -10.39 -3.89 1.28
C GLY A 255 -10.06 -5.36 1.49
N ALA A 256 -10.38 -6.17 0.50
CA ALA A 256 -9.98 -7.56 0.36
C ALA A 256 -9.06 -7.68 -0.86
N ILE A 257 -7.91 -8.36 -0.69
CA ILE A 257 -6.94 -8.57 -1.77
C ILE A 257 -6.94 -10.05 -2.13
N PHE A 258 -7.16 -10.31 -3.41
CA PHE A 258 -7.22 -11.65 -3.99
C PHE A 258 -6.15 -11.83 -5.06
N ARG A 259 -5.59 -13.02 -5.15
CA ARG A 259 -4.86 -13.45 -6.34
C ARG A 259 -5.84 -13.72 -7.48
N ARG A 260 -5.32 -13.81 -8.71
CA ARG A 260 -6.11 -14.06 -9.92
C ARG A 260 -6.87 -15.39 -9.88
N ASP A 261 -6.39 -16.38 -9.12
CA ASP A 261 -7.03 -17.67 -8.89
C ASP A 261 -8.17 -17.62 -7.85
N GLY A 262 -8.52 -16.46 -7.34
CA GLY A 262 -9.59 -16.26 -6.35
C GLY A 262 -9.16 -16.46 -4.89
N VAL A 263 -7.90 -16.75 -4.63
CA VAL A 263 -7.40 -16.92 -3.26
C VAL A 263 -7.22 -15.56 -2.58
N ARG A 264 -7.92 -15.35 -1.45
CA ARG A 264 -7.75 -14.15 -0.62
C ARG A 264 -6.43 -14.20 0.13
N ILE A 265 -5.53 -13.26 -0.17
CA ILE A 265 -4.20 -13.20 0.43
C ILE A 265 -4.09 -12.16 1.53
N ALA A 266 -4.89 -11.08 1.49
CA ALA A 266 -4.84 -10.05 2.52
C ALA A 266 -6.20 -9.36 2.73
N SER A 267 -6.31 -8.69 3.89
CA SER A 267 -7.32 -7.68 4.20
C SER A 267 -6.64 -6.35 4.51
N VAL A 268 -7.31 -5.26 4.20
CA VAL A 268 -6.82 -3.89 4.43
C VAL A 268 -7.91 -3.07 5.07
N ALA A 269 -7.54 -2.21 6.02
CA ALA A 269 -8.40 -1.16 6.56
C ALA A 269 -7.64 0.17 6.63
N GLN A 270 -8.36 1.28 6.44
CA GLN A 270 -7.77 2.61 6.45
C GLN A 270 -8.80 3.66 6.83
N GLU A 271 -8.49 4.57 7.73
CA GLU A 271 -9.23 5.81 7.87
C GLU A 271 -8.56 6.89 7.01
N GLY A 272 -9.36 7.60 6.24
CA GLY A 272 -8.88 8.69 5.39
C GLY A 272 -9.53 10.03 5.71
N LEU A 273 -8.74 11.10 5.61
CA LEU A 273 -9.22 12.48 5.65
C LEU A 273 -9.65 12.90 4.24
N LEU A 274 -10.89 13.40 4.12
CA LEU A 274 -11.49 13.84 2.86
C LEU A 274 -12.10 15.22 3.04
N ARG A 275 -11.50 16.24 2.43
CA ARG A 275 -12.02 17.63 2.43
C ARG A 275 -12.28 18.08 1.00
N LEU A 276 -13.45 18.65 0.77
CA LEU A 276 -13.90 19.23 -0.51
C LEU A 276 -13.47 20.67 -0.66
#